data_48bba50413cf81f1be87f3c841bac9d8
#
_entry.id   48bba50413cf81f1be87f3c841bac9d8
#
_cell.length_a   1.000
_cell.length_b   1.000
_cell.length_c   1.000
_cell.angle_alpha   90.00
_cell.angle_beta   90.00
_cell.angle_gamma   90.00
#
_symmetry.space_group_name_H-M   'P 1'
#
loop_
_entity.id
_entity.type
_entity.pdbx_description
1 polymer ?
#
loop_
_entity_poly.entity_id
_entity_poly.type
_entity_poly.pdbx_seq_one_letter_code
_entity_poly.pdbx_strand_id
1 'polypeptide(L)'
;MKQTPPLKHTPLDPSSLDEIRSLIPEGRDGLAALLETPGRGQAMRISLDDMVMDYSRQPVSGEAMDALVALAETRQVSGWRDAMLAGEVINHSEGRPVLHAALRDPEQAMAREGVDAMAAQVDYLLSLGVEDIVSIGIGGSDLGPAMAVEALAPFHQGPELHFISNIDPAHLSDCLATLNPLTTAFIVISKTFTTMETLANMVMAKRWITDAGMTVSERMIAVTAAADQARQHGIDNQRILTMNDGIGGRFSLWSAVGLGIMIAVGREGFIDLLAGAESMDRHFAMTPPEANMAMTGGLLRFLHSTVLGRSTQAIIPYDQRLARLPAWMQQLEMESNGKPAALPGEGASLGTAPVIFGEVGSSAQHSFFQLLHQGPTITPVDFLAPMNPVSFFGGDDPLVQHQHRALLVNM
;
A
#
# COMPACT_ATOMS: atom_id res chain seq x y z
N MET A 1 -15.74 5.30 -33.50
CA MET A 1 -15.61 4.88 -32.10
C MET A 1 -16.50 3.66 -31.91
N LYS A 2 -15.92 2.47 -31.65
CA LYS A 2 -16.72 1.30 -31.24
C LYS A 2 -17.19 1.59 -29.81
N GLN A 3 -18.49 1.65 -29.60
CA GLN A 3 -19.06 1.75 -28.25
C GLN A 3 -18.61 0.51 -27.48
N THR A 4 -17.85 0.72 -26.41
CA THR A 4 -17.52 -0.33 -25.46
C THR A 4 -18.85 -0.85 -24.88
N PRO A 5 -19.09 -2.17 -24.87
CA PRO A 5 -20.33 -2.69 -24.29
C PRO A 5 -20.40 -2.32 -22.81
N PRO A 6 -21.59 -2.08 -22.27
CA PRO A 6 -21.73 -1.72 -20.86
C PRO A 6 -21.12 -2.81 -19.98
N LEU A 7 -20.35 -2.38 -18.98
CA LEU A 7 -19.74 -3.28 -17.99
C LEU A 7 -20.85 -4.07 -17.27
N LYS A 8 -20.74 -5.39 -17.27
CA LYS A 8 -21.71 -6.28 -16.63
C LYS A 8 -21.01 -7.15 -15.60
N HIS A 9 -21.59 -7.20 -14.42
CA HIS A 9 -21.26 -8.25 -13.47
C HIS A 9 -21.84 -9.57 -13.99
N THR A 10 -20.97 -10.45 -14.43
CA THR A 10 -21.37 -11.81 -14.86
C THR A 10 -20.94 -12.77 -13.75
N PRO A 11 -21.80 -13.63 -13.21
CA PRO A 11 -21.41 -14.63 -12.23
C PRO A 11 -20.24 -15.48 -12.74
N LEU A 12 -19.34 -15.84 -11.84
CA LEU A 12 -18.22 -16.72 -12.19
C LEU A 12 -18.75 -18.15 -12.37
N ASP A 13 -18.49 -18.74 -13.54
CA ASP A 13 -18.84 -20.12 -13.80
C ASP A 13 -17.83 -21.05 -13.05
N PRO A 14 -18.29 -21.90 -12.12
CA PRO A 14 -17.42 -22.83 -11.41
C PRO A 14 -16.62 -23.75 -12.34
N SER A 15 -17.16 -24.11 -13.51
CA SER A 15 -16.47 -24.97 -14.48
C SER A 15 -15.18 -24.34 -15.02
N SER A 16 -15.13 -23.00 -15.16
CA SER A 16 -13.93 -22.27 -15.55
C SER A 16 -12.81 -22.40 -14.52
N LEU A 17 -13.17 -22.49 -13.22
CA LEU A 17 -12.18 -22.71 -12.15
C LEU A 17 -11.63 -24.11 -12.17
N ASP A 18 -12.45 -25.13 -12.46
CA ASP A 18 -12.04 -26.51 -12.55
C ASP A 18 -11.13 -26.75 -13.78
N GLU A 19 -11.44 -26.08 -14.90
CA GLU A 19 -10.56 -26.09 -16.08
C GLU A 19 -9.17 -25.53 -15.72
N ILE A 20 -9.08 -24.31 -15.14
CA ILE A 20 -7.81 -23.72 -14.74
C ILE A 20 -7.09 -24.64 -13.72
N ARG A 21 -7.82 -25.17 -12.74
CA ARG A 21 -7.26 -26.08 -11.73
C ARG A 21 -6.60 -27.31 -12.37
N SER A 22 -7.20 -27.86 -13.43
CA SER A 22 -6.66 -29.02 -14.14
C SER A 22 -5.34 -28.76 -14.86
N LEU A 23 -5.01 -27.49 -15.15
CA LEU A 23 -3.75 -27.06 -15.77
C LEU A 23 -2.62 -26.84 -14.74
N ILE A 24 -2.92 -26.92 -13.44
CA ILE A 24 -1.94 -26.66 -12.37
C ILE A 24 -1.28 -27.98 -12.00
N PRO A 25 0.07 -28.07 -11.98
CA PRO A 25 0.77 -29.28 -11.62
C PRO A 25 0.50 -29.69 -10.17
N GLU A 26 0.22 -30.96 -9.97
CA GLU A 26 -0.02 -31.50 -8.64
C GLU A 26 1.27 -31.86 -7.91
N GLY A 27 1.31 -31.48 -6.63
CA GLY A 27 2.37 -31.87 -5.72
C GLY A 27 3.75 -31.30 -6.03
N ARG A 28 4.75 -31.79 -5.29
CA ARG A 28 6.13 -31.33 -5.38
C ARG A 28 6.79 -31.71 -6.70
N ASP A 29 6.53 -32.93 -7.18
CA ASP A 29 7.17 -33.43 -8.39
C ASP A 29 6.65 -32.73 -9.64
N GLY A 30 5.36 -32.40 -9.70
CA GLY A 30 4.78 -31.60 -10.76
C GLY A 30 5.37 -30.19 -10.82
N LEU A 31 5.55 -29.54 -9.67
CA LEU A 31 6.22 -28.24 -9.60
C LEU A 31 7.70 -28.34 -10.00
N ALA A 32 8.42 -29.37 -9.54
CA ALA A 32 9.82 -29.58 -9.90
C ALA A 32 9.99 -29.71 -11.41
N ALA A 33 9.18 -30.57 -12.06
CA ALA A 33 9.19 -30.76 -13.51
C ALA A 33 8.90 -29.43 -14.27
N LEU A 34 7.97 -28.63 -13.75
CA LEU A 34 7.66 -27.33 -14.33
C LEU A 34 8.85 -26.36 -14.26
N LEU A 35 9.59 -26.35 -13.14
CA LEU A 35 10.78 -25.51 -12.95
C LEU A 35 11.96 -25.89 -13.86
N GLU A 36 12.02 -27.13 -14.34
CA GLU A 36 13.03 -27.59 -15.29
C GLU A 36 12.73 -27.19 -16.75
N THR A 37 11.59 -26.56 -17.02
CA THR A 37 11.21 -26.10 -18.38
C THR A 37 12.22 -25.10 -18.92
N PRO A 38 12.89 -25.38 -20.05
CA PRO A 38 13.86 -24.46 -20.63
C PRO A 38 13.26 -23.09 -20.96
N GLY A 39 13.99 -22.02 -20.65
CA GLY A 39 13.55 -20.63 -20.94
C GLY A 39 12.49 -20.08 -19.99
N ARG A 40 11.98 -20.86 -19.05
CA ARG A 40 10.91 -20.45 -18.11
C ARG A 40 11.27 -19.18 -17.33
N GLY A 41 12.49 -19.07 -16.80
CA GLY A 41 12.93 -17.89 -16.04
C GLY A 41 12.94 -16.60 -16.86
N GLN A 42 13.07 -16.69 -18.21
CA GLN A 42 12.95 -15.52 -19.09
C GLN A 42 11.50 -15.25 -19.48
N ALA A 43 10.72 -16.29 -19.75
CA ALA A 43 9.33 -16.20 -20.18
C ALA A 43 8.40 -15.68 -19.07
N MET A 44 8.74 -15.97 -17.81
CA MET A 44 7.93 -15.60 -16.64
C MET A 44 8.55 -14.44 -15.84
N ARG A 45 8.98 -13.42 -16.55
CA ARG A 45 9.53 -12.19 -15.98
C ARG A 45 8.94 -10.97 -16.67
N ILE A 46 8.51 -9.99 -15.88
CA ILE A 46 8.00 -8.71 -16.34
C ILE A 46 8.87 -7.61 -15.72
N SER A 47 9.29 -6.64 -16.53
CA SER A 47 10.09 -5.50 -16.08
C SER A 47 9.34 -4.19 -16.34
N LEU A 48 9.44 -3.28 -15.39
CA LEU A 48 8.95 -1.91 -15.49
C LEU A 48 9.95 -0.99 -14.79
N ASP A 49 10.56 -0.07 -15.52
CA ASP A 49 11.63 0.78 -15.00
C ASP A 49 12.71 -0.06 -14.28
N ASP A 50 13.00 0.23 -13.02
CA ASP A 50 13.96 -0.51 -12.19
C ASP A 50 13.33 -1.69 -11.42
N MET A 51 12.04 -1.99 -11.65
CA MET A 51 11.33 -3.09 -11.00
C MET A 51 11.28 -4.33 -11.89
N VAL A 52 11.52 -5.49 -11.29
CA VAL A 52 11.40 -6.80 -11.96
C VAL A 52 10.50 -7.71 -11.12
N MET A 53 9.44 -8.21 -11.74
CA MET A 53 8.61 -9.28 -11.20
C MET A 53 9.03 -10.61 -11.85
N ASP A 54 9.55 -11.53 -11.06
CA ASP A 54 9.87 -12.89 -11.47
C ASP A 54 8.85 -13.85 -10.83
N TYR A 55 7.97 -14.41 -11.64
CA TYR A 55 6.96 -15.38 -11.19
C TYR A 55 7.24 -16.80 -11.73
N SER A 56 8.47 -17.07 -12.17
CA SER A 56 8.88 -18.36 -12.70
C SER A 56 8.78 -19.52 -11.70
N ARG A 57 8.72 -19.21 -10.39
CA ARG A 57 8.56 -20.20 -9.33
C ARG A 57 7.11 -20.44 -8.90
N GLN A 58 6.16 -19.78 -9.55
CA GLN A 58 4.74 -20.04 -9.34
C GLN A 58 4.31 -21.36 -10.03
N PRO A 59 3.31 -22.09 -9.50
CA PRO A 59 2.87 -23.38 -10.04
C PRO A 59 1.98 -23.19 -11.29
N VAL A 60 2.44 -22.41 -12.26
CA VAL A 60 1.70 -22.12 -13.49
C VAL A 60 2.53 -22.43 -14.72
N SER A 61 1.91 -23.00 -15.74
CA SER A 61 2.45 -23.10 -17.10
C SER A 61 2.06 -21.86 -17.91
N GLY A 62 2.58 -21.69 -19.12
CA GLY A 62 2.09 -20.69 -20.08
C GLY A 62 0.60 -20.87 -20.36
N GLU A 63 0.16 -22.10 -20.60
CA GLU A 63 -1.23 -22.43 -20.85
C GLU A 63 -2.16 -22.05 -19.68
N ALA A 64 -1.72 -22.30 -18.45
CA ALA A 64 -2.49 -21.89 -17.27
C ALA A 64 -2.58 -20.34 -17.13
N MET A 65 -1.50 -19.62 -17.49
CA MET A 65 -1.53 -18.16 -17.52
C MET A 65 -2.46 -17.63 -18.62
N ASP A 66 -2.43 -18.24 -19.81
CA ASP A 66 -3.32 -17.88 -20.91
C ASP A 66 -4.80 -18.09 -20.52
N ALA A 67 -5.11 -19.19 -19.83
CA ALA A 67 -6.46 -19.45 -19.32
C ALA A 67 -6.90 -18.44 -18.26
N LEU A 68 -6.00 -17.99 -17.36
CA LEU A 68 -6.27 -16.94 -16.38
C LEU A 68 -6.53 -15.58 -17.06
N VAL A 69 -5.75 -15.23 -18.09
CA VAL A 69 -5.94 -14.02 -18.88
C VAL A 69 -7.28 -14.08 -19.63
N ALA A 70 -7.60 -15.18 -20.28
CA ALA A 70 -8.87 -15.36 -20.97
C ALA A 70 -10.09 -15.24 -20.02
N LEU A 71 -9.95 -15.76 -18.79
CA LEU A 71 -10.98 -15.56 -17.76
C LEU A 71 -11.12 -14.07 -17.41
N ALA A 72 -10.02 -13.34 -17.20
CA ALA A 72 -10.05 -11.91 -16.91
C ALA A 72 -10.71 -11.09 -18.04
N GLU A 73 -10.43 -11.42 -19.30
CA GLU A 73 -11.08 -10.79 -20.46
C GLU A 73 -12.58 -11.07 -20.50
N THR A 74 -12.99 -12.32 -20.27
CA THR A 74 -14.41 -12.71 -20.18
C THR A 74 -15.12 -11.94 -19.07
N ARG A 75 -14.44 -11.65 -17.98
CA ARG A 75 -14.92 -10.86 -16.83
C ARG A 75 -14.76 -9.35 -17.02
N GLN A 76 -14.32 -8.90 -18.18
CA GLN A 76 -14.14 -7.49 -18.54
C GLN A 76 -13.23 -6.74 -17.55
N VAL A 77 -12.21 -7.39 -16.97
CA VAL A 77 -11.32 -6.77 -15.97
C VAL A 77 -10.65 -5.51 -16.53
N SER A 78 -10.20 -5.54 -17.80
CA SER A 78 -9.64 -4.37 -18.46
C SER A 78 -10.67 -3.22 -18.60
N GLY A 79 -11.95 -3.54 -18.89
CA GLY A 79 -13.02 -2.54 -18.93
C GLY A 79 -13.29 -1.88 -17.57
N TRP A 80 -13.30 -2.67 -16.50
CA TRP A 80 -13.44 -2.16 -15.13
C TRP A 80 -12.26 -1.28 -14.72
N ARG A 81 -11.02 -1.67 -15.09
CA ARG A 81 -9.82 -0.85 -14.93
C ARG A 81 -9.98 0.51 -15.63
N ASP A 82 -10.37 0.48 -16.89
CA ASP A 82 -10.49 1.69 -17.71
C ASP A 82 -11.57 2.64 -17.16
N ALA A 83 -12.70 2.10 -16.71
CA ALA A 83 -13.75 2.87 -16.04
C ALA A 83 -13.26 3.48 -14.71
N MET A 84 -12.48 2.74 -13.92
CA MET A 84 -11.86 3.25 -12.69
C MET A 84 -10.92 4.42 -12.99
N LEU A 85 -10.01 4.24 -13.94
CA LEU A 85 -9.04 5.28 -14.32
C LEU A 85 -9.70 6.51 -14.96
N ALA A 86 -10.84 6.32 -15.64
CA ALA A 86 -11.66 7.41 -16.17
C ALA A 86 -12.46 8.16 -15.07
N GLY A 87 -12.43 7.70 -13.81
CA GLY A 87 -13.19 8.30 -12.72
C GLY A 87 -14.68 8.03 -12.77
N GLU A 88 -15.11 6.96 -13.44
CA GLU A 88 -16.51 6.55 -13.43
C GLU A 88 -16.96 6.04 -12.06
N VAL A 89 -18.26 6.10 -11.78
CA VAL A 89 -18.84 5.61 -10.52
C VAL A 89 -18.88 4.08 -10.54
N ILE A 90 -17.78 3.43 -10.22
CA ILE A 90 -17.65 1.97 -10.16
C ILE A 90 -17.84 1.41 -8.75
N ASN A 91 -17.73 2.23 -7.72
CA ASN A 91 -18.04 1.83 -6.33
C ASN A 91 -19.56 1.98 -6.12
N HIS A 92 -20.30 0.97 -6.54
CA HIS A 92 -21.77 0.99 -6.49
C HIS A 92 -22.33 0.96 -5.06
N SER A 93 -21.61 0.38 -4.10
CA SER A 93 -22.05 0.32 -2.70
C SER A 93 -22.06 1.69 -2.02
N GLU A 94 -21.19 2.61 -2.44
CA GLU A 94 -21.08 3.95 -1.90
C GLU A 94 -21.51 5.05 -2.90
N GLY A 95 -21.81 4.67 -4.15
CA GLY A 95 -22.28 5.57 -5.19
C GLY A 95 -21.26 6.64 -5.61
N ARG A 96 -19.96 6.33 -5.62
CA ARG A 96 -18.90 7.27 -5.92
C ARG A 96 -17.77 6.70 -6.78
N PRO A 97 -16.96 7.56 -7.44
CA PRO A 97 -15.78 7.14 -8.16
C PRO A 97 -14.67 6.68 -7.20
N VAL A 98 -13.64 6.04 -7.76
CA VAL A 98 -12.40 5.66 -7.09
C VAL A 98 -11.26 6.45 -7.72
N LEU A 99 -10.69 7.43 -6.99
CA LEU A 99 -9.83 8.49 -7.56
C LEU A 99 -8.37 8.42 -7.11
N HIS A 100 -7.93 7.34 -6.49
CA HIS A 100 -6.56 7.26 -5.97
C HIS A 100 -5.48 7.35 -7.06
N ALA A 101 -5.74 6.87 -8.29
CA ALA A 101 -4.83 7.02 -9.41
C ALA A 101 -4.71 8.49 -9.88
N ALA A 102 -5.81 9.25 -9.84
CA ALA A 102 -5.81 10.67 -10.21
C ALA A 102 -4.94 11.55 -9.28
N LEU A 103 -4.60 11.08 -8.06
CA LEU A 103 -3.68 11.77 -7.16
C LEU A 103 -2.22 11.68 -7.60
N ARG A 104 -1.88 10.70 -8.43
CA ARG A 104 -0.52 10.43 -8.90
C ARG A 104 -0.25 11.01 -10.30
N ASP A 105 -1.31 11.35 -11.03
CA ASP A 105 -1.22 11.93 -12.37
C ASP A 105 -0.93 13.45 -12.27
N PRO A 106 0.26 13.92 -12.69
CA PRO A 106 0.64 15.34 -12.60
C PRO A 106 -0.20 16.25 -13.50
N GLU A 107 -0.92 15.71 -14.48
CA GLU A 107 -1.84 16.48 -15.33
C GLU A 107 -3.17 16.77 -14.64
N GLN A 108 -3.51 16.06 -13.57
CA GLN A 108 -4.73 16.29 -12.81
C GLN A 108 -4.58 17.50 -11.87
N ALA A 109 -5.56 18.39 -11.87
CA ALA A 109 -5.58 19.55 -10.97
C ALA A 109 -5.53 19.11 -9.50
N MET A 110 -6.27 18.04 -9.15
CA MET A 110 -6.32 17.49 -7.78
C MET A 110 -4.93 17.08 -7.26
N ALA A 111 -4.08 16.48 -8.11
CA ALA A 111 -2.72 16.09 -7.73
C ALA A 111 -1.86 17.33 -7.44
N ARG A 112 -1.83 18.29 -8.37
CA ARG A 112 -1.03 19.53 -8.24
C ARG A 112 -1.47 20.37 -7.03
N GLU A 113 -2.75 20.63 -6.89
CA GLU A 113 -3.31 21.40 -5.78
C GLU A 113 -3.05 20.74 -4.42
N GLY A 114 -3.14 19.40 -4.38
CA GLY A 114 -2.82 18.61 -3.19
C GLY A 114 -1.35 18.75 -2.78
N VAL A 115 -0.43 18.63 -3.73
CA VAL A 115 1.01 18.79 -3.49
C VAL A 115 1.33 20.21 -3.04
N ASP A 116 0.77 21.24 -3.70
CA ASP A 116 1.00 22.65 -3.33
C ASP A 116 0.45 22.97 -1.94
N ALA A 117 -0.74 22.47 -1.60
CA ALA A 117 -1.33 22.65 -0.28
C ALA A 117 -0.50 21.99 0.83
N MET A 118 0.03 20.78 0.59
CA MET A 118 0.93 20.13 1.54
C MET A 118 2.26 20.87 1.67
N ALA A 119 2.86 21.31 0.56
CA ALA A 119 4.11 22.06 0.58
C ALA A 119 4.00 23.34 1.41
N ALA A 120 2.88 24.07 1.31
CA ALA A 120 2.63 25.24 2.13
C ALA A 120 2.58 24.93 3.64
N GLN A 121 2.12 23.72 4.04
CA GLN A 121 2.17 23.30 5.45
C GLN A 121 3.59 22.91 5.87
N VAL A 122 4.37 22.26 4.99
CA VAL A 122 5.77 21.95 5.26
C VAL A 122 6.56 23.25 5.50
N ASP A 123 6.45 24.23 4.60
CA ASP A 123 7.13 25.53 4.73
C ASP A 123 6.74 26.24 6.03
N TYR A 124 5.46 26.18 6.39
CA TYR A 124 4.98 26.74 7.65
C TYR A 124 5.64 26.06 8.87
N LEU A 125 5.64 24.73 8.95
CA LEU A 125 6.22 23.99 10.06
C LEU A 125 7.73 24.28 10.20
N LEU A 126 8.44 24.30 9.09
CA LEU A 126 9.87 24.62 9.06
C LEU A 126 10.13 26.06 9.53
N SER A 127 9.26 27.02 9.18
CA SER A 127 9.37 28.42 9.63
C SER A 127 9.22 28.59 11.15
N LEU A 128 8.57 27.61 11.83
CA LEU A 128 8.42 27.57 13.28
C LEU A 128 9.59 26.88 14.00
N GLY A 129 10.57 26.37 13.26
CA GLY A 129 11.68 25.58 13.82
C GLY A 129 11.23 24.27 14.45
N VAL A 130 10.25 23.60 13.82
CA VAL A 130 9.78 22.28 14.26
C VAL A 130 10.84 21.23 13.97
N GLU A 131 11.19 20.42 14.97
CA GLU A 131 12.16 19.33 14.89
C GLU A 131 11.48 17.95 14.89
N ASP A 132 10.29 17.86 15.53
CA ASP A 132 9.52 16.63 15.67
C ASP A 132 8.08 16.82 15.21
N ILE A 133 7.56 15.84 14.50
CA ILE A 133 6.16 15.76 14.06
C ILE A 133 5.52 14.50 14.61
N VAL A 134 4.43 14.65 15.35
CA VAL A 134 3.60 13.53 15.81
C VAL A 134 2.37 13.40 14.92
N SER A 135 2.32 12.35 14.11
CA SER A 135 1.19 12.02 13.24
C SER A 135 0.19 11.14 13.99
N ILE A 136 -1.00 11.68 14.26
CA ILE A 136 -2.09 11.00 14.98
C ILE A 136 -3.13 10.55 13.96
N GLY A 137 -3.27 9.25 13.75
CA GLY A 137 -4.22 8.64 12.83
C GLY A 137 -4.29 7.14 13.04
N ILE A 138 -5.28 6.47 12.48
CA ILE A 138 -5.43 5.01 12.58
C ILE A 138 -5.82 4.40 11.23
N GLY A 139 -5.49 3.14 11.01
CA GLY A 139 -5.79 2.43 9.77
C GLY A 139 -5.11 3.08 8.56
N GLY A 140 -5.87 3.49 7.54
CA GLY A 140 -5.31 4.13 6.34
C GLY A 140 -4.65 5.48 6.58
N SER A 141 -4.93 6.12 7.72
CA SER A 141 -4.30 7.38 8.14
C SER A 141 -2.94 7.17 8.84
N ASP A 142 -2.55 5.93 9.10
CA ASP A 142 -1.31 5.54 9.79
C ASP A 142 -0.47 4.57 8.95
N LEU A 143 -1.02 3.41 8.60
CA LEU A 143 -0.26 2.27 8.06
C LEU A 143 0.55 2.61 6.79
N GLY A 144 -0.09 3.27 5.81
CA GLY A 144 0.58 3.65 4.58
C GLY A 144 1.66 4.72 4.78
N PRO A 145 1.33 5.86 5.40
CA PRO A 145 2.31 6.90 5.72
C PRO A 145 3.48 6.41 6.57
N ALA A 146 3.22 5.65 7.64
CA ALA A 146 4.28 5.12 8.51
C ALA A 146 5.20 4.15 7.76
N MET A 147 4.63 3.27 6.93
CA MET A 147 5.41 2.36 6.08
C MET A 147 6.28 3.14 5.09
N ALA A 148 5.73 4.15 4.41
CA ALA A 148 6.47 4.92 3.42
C ALA A 148 7.59 5.77 4.05
N VAL A 149 7.33 6.40 5.21
CA VAL A 149 8.36 7.16 5.94
C VAL A 149 9.51 6.24 6.35
N GLU A 150 9.23 5.06 6.93
CA GLU A 150 10.28 4.10 7.31
C GLU A 150 11.06 3.61 6.07
N ALA A 151 10.37 3.28 4.98
CA ALA A 151 10.99 2.83 3.74
C ALA A 151 11.93 3.88 3.13
N LEU A 152 11.58 5.14 3.24
CA LEU A 152 12.31 6.27 2.66
C LEU A 152 13.31 6.92 3.62
N ALA A 153 13.61 6.30 4.77
CA ALA A 153 14.52 6.83 5.78
C ALA A 153 15.87 7.35 5.24
N PRO A 154 16.53 6.72 4.24
CA PRO A 154 17.76 7.25 3.67
C PRO A 154 17.66 8.60 2.99
N PHE A 155 16.45 9.03 2.65
CA PHE A 155 16.16 10.26 1.91
C PHE A 155 15.56 11.35 2.81
N HIS A 156 15.50 11.12 4.12
CA HIS A 156 14.97 12.09 5.05
C HIS A 156 15.83 13.35 5.11
N GLN A 157 15.20 14.49 5.13
CA GLN A 157 15.82 15.81 5.21
C GLN A 157 15.02 16.80 6.08
N GLY A 158 13.86 16.39 6.55
CA GLY A 158 12.94 17.18 7.39
C GLY A 158 12.96 16.75 8.87
N PRO A 159 11.99 17.25 9.66
CA PRO A 159 11.74 16.85 11.04
C PRO A 159 11.55 15.34 11.22
N GLU A 160 11.83 14.84 12.43
CA GLU A 160 11.58 13.45 12.80
C GLU A 160 10.07 13.15 12.86
N LEU A 161 9.66 12.01 12.34
CA LEU A 161 8.24 11.59 12.28
C LEU A 161 7.95 10.49 13.31
N HIS A 162 6.94 10.72 14.15
CA HIS A 162 6.41 9.78 15.14
C HIS A 162 4.96 9.46 14.79
N PHE A 163 4.59 8.18 14.73
CA PHE A 163 3.24 7.74 14.36
C PHE A 163 2.50 7.18 15.56
N ILE A 164 1.33 7.76 15.88
CA ILE A 164 0.49 7.39 17.02
C ILE A 164 -0.89 6.98 16.50
N SER A 165 -1.18 5.69 16.61
CA SER A 165 -2.43 5.12 16.11
C SER A 165 -3.31 4.50 17.21
N ASN A 166 -2.70 3.88 18.24
CA ASN A 166 -3.45 3.19 19.28
C ASN A 166 -4.02 4.19 20.30
N ILE A 167 -5.23 3.89 20.80
CA ILE A 167 -5.87 4.62 21.92
C ILE A 167 -5.22 4.32 23.28
N ASP A 168 -4.38 3.27 23.37
CA ASP A 168 -3.62 2.98 24.58
C ASP A 168 -2.77 4.22 24.95
N PRO A 169 -3.00 4.80 26.14
CA PRO A 169 -2.29 6.00 26.57
C PRO A 169 -0.77 5.83 26.62
N ALA A 170 -0.26 4.62 26.78
CA ALA A 170 1.18 4.36 26.73
C ALA A 170 1.79 4.78 25.38
N HIS A 171 1.09 4.52 24.26
CA HIS A 171 1.62 4.83 22.93
C HIS A 171 1.95 6.31 22.75
N LEU A 172 1.04 7.21 23.14
CA LEU A 172 1.27 8.64 23.05
C LEU A 172 2.18 9.16 24.18
N SER A 173 2.00 8.68 25.43
CA SER A 173 2.76 9.20 26.56
C SER A 173 4.25 8.88 26.47
N ASP A 174 4.60 7.67 26.04
CA ASP A 174 6.00 7.26 25.88
C ASP A 174 6.69 8.05 24.76
N CYS A 175 5.97 8.32 23.68
CA CYS A 175 6.44 9.20 22.60
C CYS A 175 6.70 10.62 23.14
N LEU A 176 5.69 11.25 23.74
CA LEU A 176 5.80 12.65 24.22
C LEU A 176 6.83 12.82 25.35
N ALA A 177 7.13 11.78 26.12
CA ALA A 177 8.15 11.84 27.18
C ALA A 177 9.56 12.13 26.65
N THR A 178 9.83 11.87 25.39
CA THR A 178 11.13 12.08 24.75
C THR A 178 11.20 13.37 23.93
N LEU A 179 10.09 14.07 23.74
CA LEU A 179 9.96 15.21 22.84
C LEU A 179 9.94 16.55 23.58
N ASN A 180 10.34 17.60 22.87
CA ASN A 180 10.28 18.97 23.36
C ASN A 180 9.03 19.67 22.83
N PRO A 181 8.05 20.09 23.68
CA PRO A 181 6.83 20.73 23.22
C PRO A 181 7.05 22.03 22.44
N LEU A 182 8.20 22.70 22.63
CA LEU A 182 8.51 23.95 21.92
C LEU A 182 8.90 23.72 20.46
N THR A 183 9.39 22.55 20.11
CA THR A 183 9.83 22.18 18.76
C THR A 183 9.00 21.06 18.15
N THR A 184 7.92 20.62 18.81
CA THR A 184 7.03 19.56 18.32
C THR A 184 5.75 20.13 17.73
N ALA A 185 5.29 19.55 16.61
CA ALA A 185 3.97 19.82 16.03
C ALA A 185 3.22 18.51 15.75
N PHE A 186 1.92 18.63 15.48
CA PHE A 186 1.03 17.47 15.32
C PHE A 186 0.29 17.51 13.98
N ILE A 187 0.14 16.36 13.35
CA ILE A 187 -0.78 16.13 12.23
C ILE A 187 -1.89 15.20 12.72
N VAL A 188 -3.15 15.67 12.68
CA VAL A 188 -4.31 14.89 13.09
C VAL A 188 -5.08 14.46 11.84
N ILE A 189 -5.08 13.17 11.55
CA ILE A 189 -5.62 12.61 10.32
C ILE A 189 -6.85 11.76 10.61
N SER A 190 -8.03 12.25 10.21
CA SER A 190 -9.28 11.53 10.33
C SER A 190 -10.29 12.02 9.29
N LYS A 191 -10.77 11.14 8.42
CA LYS A 191 -11.67 11.51 7.32
C LYS A 191 -12.95 12.19 7.84
N THR A 192 -13.58 11.64 8.87
CA THR A 192 -14.81 12.15 9.47
C THR A 192 -14.59 13.09 10.66
N PHE A 193 -13.37 13.13 11.18
CA PHE A 193 -12.97 13.81 12.41
C PHE A 193 -13.84 13.41 13.63
N THR A 194 -14.27 12.13 13.65
CA THR A 194 -15.08 11.50 14.71
C THR A 194 -14.48 10.20 15.22
N THR A 195 -13.34 9.77 14.68
CA THR A 195 -12.66 8.55 15.08
C THR A 195 -12.19 8.65 16.52
N MET A 196 -12.69 7.76 17.38
CA MET A 196 -12.50 7.83 18.83
C MET A 196 -11.02 7.82 19.23
N GLU A 197 -10.22 6.91 18.66
CA GLU A 197 -8.79 6.75 18.92
C GLU A 197 -8.02 8.05 18.56
N THR A 198 -8.29 8.60 17.39
CA THR A 198 -7.65 9.81 16.90
C THR A 198 -8.03 11.02 17.78
N LEU A 199 -9.31 11.17 18.14
CA LEU A 199 -9.76 12.28 19.00
C LEU A 199 -9.21 12.17 20.42
N ALA A 200 -9.15 10.97 21.00
CA ALA A 200 -8.59 10.77 22.34
C ALA A 200 -7.11 11.17 22.38
N ASN A 201 -6.31 10.72 21.42
CA ASN A 201 -4.90 11.08 21.32
C ASN A 201 -4.73 12.58 21.04
N MET A 202 -5.56 13.18 20.17
CA MET A 202 -5.54 14.62 19.89
C MET A 202 -5.81 15.45 21.16
N VAL A 203 -6.78 15.06 22.00
CA VAL A 203 -7.09 15.77 23.25
C VAL A 203 -5.89 15.75 24.20
N MET A 204 -5.21 14.62 24.33
CA MET A 204 -4.00 14.51 25.17
C MET A 204 -2.85 15.33 24.59
N ALA A 205 -2.64 15.31 23.27
CA ALA A 205 -1.64 16.14 22.60
C ALA A 205 -1.91 17.64 22.78
N LYS A 206 -3.17 18.06 22.64
CA LYS A 206 -3.59 19.46 22.92
C LYS A 206 -3.25 19.89 24.34
N ARG A 207 -3.55 19.05 25.33
CA ARG A 207 -3.18 19.32 26.72
C ARG A 207 -1.68 19.51 26.87
N TRP A 208 -0.88 18.59 26.30
CA TRP A 208 0.58 18.61 26.41
C TRP A 208 1.20 19.91 25.83
N ILE A 209 0.75 20.39 24.67
CA ILE A 209 1.24 21.63 24.08
C ILE A 209 0.73 22.86 24.84
N THR A 210 -0.51 22.86 25.34
CA THR A 210 -1.06 24.00 26.08
C THR A 210 -0.46 24.13 27.49
N ASP A 211 -0.14 23.02 28.14
CA ASP A 211 0.59 23.00 29.44
C ASP A 211 2.01 23.59 29.28
N ALA A 212 2.59 23.53 28.09
CA ALA A 212 3.87 24.17 27.75
C ALA A 212 3.74 25.63 27.26
N GLY A 213 2.53 26.19 27.27
CA GLY A 213 2.26 27.58 26.86
C GLY A 213 2.17 27.79 25.34
N MET A 214 2.09 26.70 24.54
CA MET A 214 1.93 26.78 23.09
C MET A 214 0.44 26.81 22.70
N THR A 215 0.13 27.25 21.49
CA THR A 215 -1.24 27.27 20.98
C THR A 215 -1.54 26.12 20.02
N VAL A 216 -2.78 25.61 20.07
CA VAL A 216 -3.25 24.56 19.17
C VAL A 216 -3.20 25.02 17.71
N SER A 217 -3.59 26.28 17.44
CA SER A 217 -3.62 26.85 16.09
C SER A 217 -2.24 26.93 15.41
N GLU A 218 -1.16 27.00 16.20
CA GLU A 218 0.21 27.04 15.68
C GLU A 218 0.83 25.66 15.53
N ARG A 219 0.39 24.69 16.33
CA ARG A 219 1.09 23.39 16.46
C ARG A 219 0.30 22.20 15.93
N MET A 220 -0.93 22.41 15.46
CA MET A 220 -1.74 21.30 14.90
C MET A 220 -2.21 21.59 13.48
N ILE A 221 -2.03 20.59 12.63
CA ILE A 221 -2.59 20.52 11.27
C ILE A 221 -3.62 19.39 11.26
N ALA A 222 -4.78 19.61 10.65
CA ALA A 222 -5.78 18.58 10.42
C ALA A 222 -5.77 18.13 8.95
N VAL A 223 -5.95 16.85 8.73
CA VAL A 223 -6.22 16.25 7.42
C VAL A 223 -7.57 15.54 7.49
N THR A 224 -8.60 16.14 6.86
CA THR A 224 -9.99 15.67 7.04
C THR A 224 -10.90 16.07 5.88
N ALA A 225 -12.01 15.32 5.69
CA ALA A 225 -13.14 15.77 4.87
C ALA A 225 -14.15 16.62 5.67
N ALA A 226 -14.04 16.65 7.01
CA ALA A 226 -14.95 17.34 7.94
C ALA A 226 -14.30 18.57 8.56
N ALA A 227 -14.00 19.60 7.76
CA ALA A 227 -13.30 20.79 8.19
C ALA A 227 -13.99 21.54 9.36
N ASP A 228 -15.35 21.54 9.38
CA ASP A 228 -16.11 22.14 10.48
C ASP A 228 -15.83 21.48 11.83
N GLN A 229 -15.69 20.18 11.86
CA GLN A 229 -15.34 19.43 13.06
C GLN A 229 -13.93 19.81 13.54
N ALA A 230 -12.96 19.88 12.63
CA ALA A 230 -11.60 20.27 12.97
C ALA A 230 -11.55 21.69 13.57
N ARG A 231 -12.31 22.64 13.01
CA ARG A 231 -12.43 24.01 13.56
C ARG A 231 -13.02 24.03 14.96
N GLN A 232 -14.03 23.21 15.26
CA GLN A 232 -14.61 23.10 16.61
C GLN A 232 -13.58 22.63 17.65
N HIS A 233 -12.57 21.91 17.21
CA HIS A 233 -11.43 21.50 18.04
C HIS A 233 -10.32 22.56 18.15
N GLY A 234 -10.50 23.76 17.60
CA GLY A 234 -9.56 24.89 17.70
C GLY A 234 -8.43 24.86 16.67
N ILE A 235 -8.54 24.04 15.62
CA ILE A 235 -7.57 24.02 14.52
C ILE A 235 -7.90 25.16 13.55
N ASP A 236 -6.89 25.97 13.21
CA ASP A 236 -7.05 27.10 12.29
C ASP A 236 -7.43 26.60 10.88
N ASN A 237 -8.32 27.33 10.20
CA ASN A 237 -8.76 26.98 8.85
C ASN A 237 -7.60 26.86 7.85
N GLN A 238 -6.55 27.64 8.01
CA GLN A 238 -5.34 27.57 7.17
C GLN A 238 -4.49 26.33 7.46
N ARG A 239 -4.78 25.60 8.53
CA ARG A 239 -4.12 24.37 8.96
C ARG A 239 -4.97 23.13 8.68
N ILE A 240 -6.00 23.25 7.87
CA ILE A 240 -6.87 22.13 7.49
C ILE A 240 -6.63 21.79 6.03
N LEU A 241 -6.12 20.58 5.79
CA LEU A 241 -6.00 19.96 4.48
C LEU A 241 -7.22 19.07 4.22
N THR A 242 -7.82 19.23 3.05
CA THR A 242 -9.06 18.52 2.71
C THR A 242 -8.76 17.13 2.14
N MET A 243 -9.50 16.13 2.62
CA MET A 243 -9.56 14.79 2.03
C MET A 243 -10.70 14.71 1.03
N ASN A 244 -10.44 14.14 -0.14
CA ASN A 244 -11.46 13.87 -1.15
C ASN A 244 -12.24 12.60 -0.83
N ASP A 245 -13.56 12.62 -0.98
CA ASP A 245 -14.44 11.49 -0.70
C ASP A 245 -14.23 10.29 -1.63
N GLY A 246 -13.78 10.51 -2.87
CA GLY A 246 -13.41 9.47 -3.82
C GLY A 246 -12.13 8.72 -3.48
N ILE A 247 -11.46 9.07 -2.37
CA ILE A 247 -10.22 8.41 -1.91
C ILE A 247 -10.55 7.51 -0.73
N GLY A 248 -10.34 6.22 -0.88
CA GLY A 248 -10.42 5.25 0.22
C GLY A 248 -9.25 5.40 1.20
N GLY A 249 -9.49 5.24 2.51
CA GLY A 249 -8.47 5.45 3.55
C GLY A 249 -7.16 4.69 3.30
N ARG A 250 -7.24 3.39 3.00
CA ARG A 250 -6.06 2.52 2.74
C ARG A 250 -5.30 2.85 1.45
N PHE A 251 -5.87 3.65 0.56
CA PHE A 251 -5.24 4.12 -0.70
C PHE A 251 -4.86 5.60 -0.63
N SER A 252 -4.89 6.22 0.56
CA SER A 252 -4.81 7.68 0.71
C SER A 252 -3.41 8.25 0.90
N LEU A 253 -2.37 7.43 1.04
CA LEU A 253 -1.00 7.92 1.26
C LEU A 253 -0.50 8.89 0.17
N TRP A 254 -1.10 8.86 -1.02
CA TRP A 254 -0.83 9.73 -2.16
C TRP A 254 -1.50 11.12 -2.07
N SER A 255 -2.41 11.29 -1.08
CA SER A 255 -3.17 12.53 -0.82
C SER A 255 -2.54 13.35 0.30
N ALA A 256 -3.28 14.34 0.83
CA ALA A 256 -2.91 15.09 2.02
C ALA A 256 -2.58 14.21 3.25
N VAL A 257 -3.05 12.96 3.28
CA VAL A 257 -2.68 11.95 4.30
C VAL A 257 -1.16 11.65 4.25
N GLY A 258 -0.52 11.81 3.10
CA GLY A 258 0.92 11.70 2.92
C GLY A 258 1.74 12.91 3.34
N LEU A 259 1.15 13.91 4.03
CA LEU A 259 1.88 15.09 4.50
C LEU A 259 3.14 14.73 5.30
N GLY A 260 3.06 13.71 6.16
CA GLY A 260 4.23 13.20 6.90
C GLY A 260 5.34 12.70 5.98
N ILE A 261 5.00 12.07 4.86
CA ILE A 261 5.99 11.62 3.86
C ILE A 261 6.66 12.86 3.24
N MET A 262 5.87 13.86 2.81
CA MET A 262 6.43 15.09 2.23
C MET A 262 7.31 15.85 3.23
N ILE A 263 6.97 15.87 4.51
CA ILE A 263 7.81 16.45 5.57
C ILE A 263 9.15 15.71 5.64
N ALA A 264 9.12 14.38 5.61
CA ALA A 264 10.32 13.56 5.72
C ALA A 264 11.27 13.73 4.53
N VAL A 265 10.77 13.62 3.30
CA VAL A 265 11.60 13.57 2.08
C VAL A 265 11.63 14.86 1.26
N GLY A 266 10.91 15.89 1.71
CA GLY A 266 10.74 17.13 0.97
C GLY A 266 9.75 17.02 -0.19
N ARG A 267 9.43 18.18 -0.80
CA ARG A 267 8.48 18.28 -1.91
C ARG A 267 8.91 17.43 -3.12
N GLU A 268 10.16 17.54 -3.53
CA GLU A 268 10.68 16.84 -4.71
C GLU A 268 10.67 15.32 -4.49
N GLY A 269 11.12 14.85 -3.32
CA GLY A 269 11.08 13.42 -2.98
C GLY A 269 9.64 12.85 -2.95
N PHE A 270 8.66 13.66 -2.54
CA PHE A 270 7.26 13.25 -2.61
C PHE A 270 6.74 13.21 -4.06
N ILE A 271 7.15 14.16 -4.91
CA ILE A 271 6.82 14.14 -6.35
C ILE A 271 7.44 12.92 -7.02
N ASP A 272 8.68 12.56 -6.70
CA ASP A 272 9.33 11.35 -7.22
C ASP A 272 8.59 10.07 -6.79
N LEU A 273 8.10 10.02 -5.55
CA LEU A 273 7.25 8.92 -5.07
C LEU A 273 5.94 8.81 -5.89
N LEU A 274 5.29 9.94 -6.16
CA LEU A 274 4.10 9.98 -7.02
C LEU A 274 4.41 9.53 -8.44
N ALA A 275 5.52 9.96 -9.01
CA ALA A 275 5.93 9.60 -10.37
C ALA A 275 6.20 8.10 -10.53
N GLY A 276 6.82 7.45 -9.53
CA GLY A 276 6.99 6.00 -9.53
C GLY A 276 5.64 5.25 -9.51
N ALA A 277 4.69 5.74 -8.74
CA ALA A 277 3.34 5.16 -8.69
C ALA A 277 2.55 5.42 -9.97
N GLU A 278 2.70 6.61 -10.59
CA GLU A 278 2.09 6.95 -11.89
C GLU A 278 2.63 6.06 -13.01
N SER A 279 3.94 5.74 -12.99
CA SER A 279 4.53 4.80 -13.95
C SER A 279 3.84 3.43 -13.90
N MET A 280 3.54 2.91 -12.70
CA MET A 280 2.78 1.68 -12.54
C MET A 280 1.32 1.83 -13.00
N ASP A 281 0.66 2.96 -12.73
CA ASP A 281 -0.70 3.23 -13.21
C ASP A 281 -0.77 3.22 -14.74
N ARG A 282 0.19 3.86 -15.40
CA ARG A 282 0.31 3.89 -16.86
C ARG A 282 0.61 2.50 -17.43
N HIS A 283 1.51 1.75 -16.78
CA HIS A 283 1.76 0.35 -17.14
C HIS A 283 0.49 -0.49 -17.01
N PHE A 284 -0.24 -0.36 -15.91
CA PHE A 284 -1.51 -1.06 -15.69
C PHE A 284 -2.55 -0.70 -16.77
N ALA A 285 -2.65 0.58 -17.14
CA ALA A 285 -3.60 1.07 -18.14
C ALA A 285 -3.29 0.60 -19.56
N MET A 286 -2.02 0.69 -19.97
CA MET A 286 -1.64 0.63 -21.37
C MET A 286 -1.02 -0.69 -21.82
N THR A 287 -0.53 -1.52 -20.87
CA THR A 287 0.13 -2.78 -21.21
C THR A 287 -0.91 -3.89 -21.39
N PRO A 288 -0.79 -4.73 -22.46
CA PRO A 288 -1.67 -5.88 -22.62
C PRO A 288 -1.64 -6.83 -21.42
N PRO A 289 -2.73 -7.55 -21.12
CA PRO A 289 -2.86 -8.38 -19.92
C PRO A 289 -1.69 -9.37 -19.72
N GLU A 290 -1.17 -9.96 -20.79
CA GLU A 290 -0.12 -10.98 -20.78
C GLU A 290 1.24 -10.44 -20.31
N ALA A 291 1.48 -9.14 -20.47
CA ALA A 291 2.72 -8.46 -20.11
C ALA A 291 2.52 -7.46 -18.94
N ASN A 292 1.32 -7.40 -18.37
CA ASN A 292 0.94 -6.41 -17.37
C ASN A 292 1.28 -6.93 -15.96
N MET A 293 2.25 -6.30 -15.30
CA MET A 293 2.75 -6.71 -13.98
C MET A 293 1.64 -6.74 -12.92
N ALA A 294 0.83 -5.67 -12.85
CA ALA A 294 -0.27 -5.57 -11.89
C ALA A 294 -1.37 -6.62 -12.15
N MET A 295 -1.72 -6.83 -13.43
CA MET A 295 -2.68 -7.87 -13.83
C MET A 295 -2.16 -9.28 -13.48
N THR A 296 -0.90 -9.58 -13.84
CA THR A 296 -0.26 -10.87 -13.53
C THR A 296 -0.25 -11.13 -12.02
N GLY A 297 0.12 -10.15 -11.21
CA GLY A 297 0.09 -10.26 -9.74
C GLY A 297 -1.31 -10.56 -9.21
N GLY A 298 -2.33 -9.84 -9.72
CA GLY A 298 -3.73 -10.06 -9.38
C GLY A 298 -4.24 -11.45 -9.78
N LEU A 299 -3.90 -11.92 -10.99
CA LEU A 299 -4.29 -13.24 -11.48
C LEU A 299 -3.63 -14.37 -10.70
N LEU A 300 -2.36 -14.25 -10.33
CA LEU A 300 -1.68 -15.23 -9.48
C LEU A 300 -2.30 -15.28 -8.08
N ARG A 301 -2.65 -14.13 -7.50
CA ARG A 301 -3.36 -14.09 -6.22
C ARG A 301 -4.73 -14.74 -6.30
N PHE A 302 -5.51 -14.45 -7.35
CA PHE A 302 -6.78 -15.10 -7.62
C PHE A 302 -6.62 -16.61 -7.79
N LEU A 303 -5.61 -17.06 -8.53
CA LEU A 303 -5.29 -18.49 -8.66
C LEU A 303 -5.10 -19.13 -7.29
N HIS A 304 -4.23 -18.54 -6.45
CA HIS A 304 -3.93 -19.14 -5.16
C HIS A 304 -5.13 -19.12 -4.22
N SER A 305 -5.78 -17.98 -4.03
CA SER A 305 -6.85 -17.84 -3.04
C SER A 305 -8.16 -18.49 -3.49
N THR A 306 -8.57 -18.29 -4.74
CA THR A 306 -9.89 -18.69 -5.22
C THR A 306 -9.86 -20.03 -5.94
N VAL A 307 -8.96 -20.22 -6.90
CA VAL A 307 -8.92 -21.47 -7.67
C VAL A 307 -8.36 -22.62 -6.85
N LEU A 308 -7.25 -22.41 -6.12
CA LEU A 308 -6.55 -23.43 -5.34
C LEU A 308 -6.96 -23.47 -3.86
N GLY A 309 -7.80 -22.53 -3.41
CA GLY A 309 -8.31 -22.49 -2.04
C GLY A 309 -7.23 -22.25 -0.96
N ARG A 310 -6.11 -21.60 -1.32
CA ARG A 310 -5.03 -21.30 -0.39
C ARG A 310 -5.42 -20.07 0.44
N SER A 311 -5.68 -20.28 1.71
CA SER A 311 -6.26 -19.27 2.60
C SER A 311 -5.25 -18.27 3.19
N THR A 312 -3.96 -18.46 2.94
CA THR A 312 -2.87 -17.61 3.48
C THR A 312 -1.92 -17.17 2.38
N GLN A 313 -1.26 -16.03 2.59
CA GLN A 313 -0.15 -15.54 1.76
C GLN A 313 0.86 -14.81 2.64
N ALA A 314 2.15 -15.12 2.47
CA ALA A 314 3.23 -14.46 3.16
C ALA A 314 3.86 -13.37 2.29
N ILE A 315 4.12 -12.20 2.87
CA ILE A 315 4.86 -11.08 2.27
C ILE A 315 6.17 -10.95 3.02
N ILE A 316 7.28 -11.20 2.36
CA ILE A 316 8.59 -11.29 3.00
C ILE A 316 9.58 -10.34 2.32
N PRO A 317 9.66 -9.09 2.78
CA PRO A 317 10.66 -8.15 2.28
C PRO A 317 12.03 -8.47 2.85
N TYR A 318 13.02 -8.61 1.98
CA TYR A 318 14.43 -8.68 2.32
C TYR A 318 15.06 -7.27 2.31
N ASP A 319 14.40 -6.38 3.01
CA ASP A 319 14.82 -5.03 3.33
C ASP A 319 14.21 -4.61 4.67
N GLN A 320 15.04 -4.28 5.66
CA GLN A 320 14.57 -3.88 6.99
C GLN A 320 13.65 -2.66 6.96
N ARG A 321 13.85 -1.73 6.03
CA ARG A 321 13.02 -0.53 5.87
C ARG A 321 11.60 -0.83 5.37
N LEU A 322 11.36 -2.02 4.85
CA LEU A 322 10.04 -2.50 4.47
C LEU A 322 9.34 -3.33 5.57
N ALA A 323 9.80 -3.22 6.83
CA ALA A 323 9.24 -3.99 7.95
C ALA A 323 7.73 -3.75 8.13
N ARG A 324 7.22 -2.55 7.82
CA ARG A 324 5.79 -2.24 7.90
C ARG A 324 4.99 -2.62 6.66
N LEU A 325 5.64 -3.07 5.57
CA LEU A 325 4.96 -3.43 4.33
C LEU A 325 3.90 -4.54 4.53
N PRO A 326 4.19 -5.65 5.25
CA PRO A 326 3.16 -6.68 5.48
C PRO A 326 1.91 -6.14 6.18
N ALA A 327 2.05 -5.27 7.18
CA ALA A 327 0.93 -4.67 7.90
C ALA A 327 0.08 -3.74 7.01
N TRP A 328 0.73 -2.95 6.13
CA TRP A 328 0.01 -2.15 5.13
C TRP A 328 -0.71 -3.02 4.11
N MET A 329 -0.07 -4.08 3.63
CA MET A 329 -0.68 -5.06 2.71
C MET A 329 -1.87 -5.79 3.33
N GLN A 330 -1.87 -6.05 4.65
CA GLN A 330 -3.04 -6.57 5.36
C GLN A 330 -4.26 -5.68 5.16
N GLN A 331 -4.12 -4.38 5.32
CA GLN A 331 -5.23 -3.46 5.11
C GLN A 331 -5.61 -3.37 3.63
N LEU A 332 -4.64 -3.26 2.73
CA LEU A 332 -4.90 -3.20 1.29
C LEU A 332 -5.69 -4.41 0.80
N GLU A 333 -5.36 -5.60 1.24
CA GLU A 333 -5.98 -6.85 0.76
C GLU A 333 -7.17 -7.27 1.61
N MET A 334 -6.97 -7.44 2.93
CA MET A 334 -7.97 -8.08 3.78
C MET A 334 -9.16 -7.17 4.07
N GLU A 335 -8.95 -5.86 4.23
CA GLU A 335 -10.05 -4.90 4.37
C GLU A 335 -10.77 -4.66 3.03
N SER A 336 -10.05 -4.65 1.92
CA SER A 336 -10.66 -4.45 0.60
C SER A 336 -11.50 -5.65 0.17
N ASN A 337 -10.93 -6.83 0.23
CA ASN A 337 -11.47 -8.06 -0.36
C ASN A 337 -12.03 -9.05 0.67
N GLY A 338 -11.75 -8.89 1.96
CA GLY A 338 -12.21 -9.76 3.05
C GLY A 338 -13.71 -9.57 3.36
N LYS A 339 -14.57 -9.68 2.35
CA LYS A 339 -16.01 -9.46 2.45
C LYS A 339 -16.77 -10.67 1.89
N PRO A 340 -17.77 -11.20 2.63
CA PRO A 340 -18.58 -12.33 2.16
C PRO A 340 -19.66 -11.89 1.15
N ALA A 341 -19.84 -10.57 0.95
CA ALA A 341 -20.91 -10.04 0.14
C ALA A 341 -20.59 -10.20 -1.36
N ALA A 342 -21.36 -11.04 -2.03
CA ALA A 342 -21.52 -11.00 -3.47
C ALA A 342 -22.39 -9.80 -3.89
N LEU A 343 -22.25 -9.34 -5.13
CA LEU A 343 -23.18 -8.37 -5.68
C LEU A 343 -24.58 -8.97 -5.77
N PRO A 344 -25.66 -8.14 -5.72
CA PRO A 344 -27.03 -8.64 -5.82
C PRO A 344 -27.22 -9.54 -7.05
N GLY A 345 -27.66 -10.78 -6.84
CA GLY A 345 -27.86 -11.79 -7.88
C GLY A 345 -26.69 -12.72 -8.14
N GLU A 346 -25.56 -12.55 -7.47
CA GLU A 346 -24.43 -13.49 -7.52
C GLU A 346 -24.59 -14.59 -6.46
N GLY A 347 -24.15 -15.81 -6.82
CA GLY A 347 -24.22 -17.00 -5.95
C GLY A 347 -23.22 -16.94 -4.77
N ALA A 348 -23.02 -18.09 -4.11
CA ALA A 348 -22.21 -18.21 -2.91
C ALA A 348 -20.82 -17.58 -3.05
N SER A 349 -20.39 -16.88 -1.99
CA SER A 349 -19.10 -16.24 -1.89
C SER A 349 -17.95 -17.25 -2.08
N LEU A 350 -17.13 -17.02 -3.09
CA LEU A 350 -15.81 -17.61 -3.20
C LEU A 350 -14.87 -16.92 -2.21
N GLY A 351 -13.79 -17.59 -1.81
CA GLY A 351 -12.74 -16.95 -1.01
C GLY A 351 -12.18 -15.73 -1.76
N THR A 352 -12.36 -14.54 -1.18
CA THR A 352 -12.06 -13.27 -1.85
C THR A 352 -10.72 -12.66 -1.44
N ALA A 353 -10.18 -13.07 -0.29
CA ALA A 353 -8.88 -12.63 0.20
C ALA A 353 -8.21 -13.74 1.01
N PRO A 354 -6.90 -13.95 0.86
CA PRO A 354 -6.11 -14.73 1.79
C PRO A 354 -5.84 -13.94 3.06
N VAL A 355 -5.47 -14.62 4.15
CA VAL A 355 -4.87 -13.99 5.32
C VAL A 355 -3.44 -13.58 4.96
N ILE A 356 -3.17 -12.30 4.93
CA ILE A 356 -1.83 -11.75 4.71
C ILE A 356 -1.06 -11.74 6.03
N PHE A 357 0.13 -12.29 6.05
CA PHE A 357 1.10 -12.16 7.14
C PHE A 357 2.50 -11.98 6.57
N GLY A 358 3.45 -11.60 7.40
CA GLY A 358 4.83 -11.47 6.95
C GLY A 358 5.73 -10.81 7.98
N GLU A 359 7.00 -10.87 7.70
CA GLU A 359 8.08 -10.32 8.50
C GLU A 359 9.28 -10.13 7.57
N VAL A 360 10.22 -9.28 7.94
CA VAL A 360 11.44 -9.09 7.16
C VAL A 360 12.31 -10.36 7.10
N GLY A 361 12.81 -10.70 5.93
CA GLY A 361 13.94 -11.61 5.79
C GLY A 361 15.23 -10.90 6.27
N SER A 362 16.14 -11.52 6.98
CA SER A 362 16.25 -12.94 7.33
C SER A 362 15.56 -13.32 8.66
N SER A 363 15.02 -12.34 9.41
CA SER A 363 14.36 -12.58 10.71
C SER A 363 13.20 -13.58 10.60
N ALA A 364 12.40 -13.47 9.54
CA ALA A 364 11.30 -14.39 9.24
C ALA A 364 11.74 -15.87 9.21
N GLN A 365 12.97 -16.16 8.78
CA GLN A 365 13.51 -17.52 8.74
C GLN A 365 13.63 -18.15 10.13
N HIS A 366 13.86 -17.32 11.14
CA HIS A 366 13.99 -17.72 12.54
C HIS A 366 12.66 -17.64 13.33
N SER A 367 11.57 -17.32 12.63
CA SER A 367 10.23 -17.19 13.21
C SER A 367 9.28 -18.27 12.66
N PHE A 368 8.88 -18.20 11.41
CA PHE A 368 7.82 -19.07 10.86
C PHE A 368 8.23 -19.87 9.61
N PHE A 369 9.45 -19.81 9.10
CA PHE A 369 9.84 -20.59 7.91
C PHE A 369 9.78 -22.10 8.13
N GLN A 370 9.87 -22.57 9.36
CA GLN A 370 9.63 -23.98 9.68
C GLN A 370 8.24 -24.44 9.17
N LEU A 371 7.20 -23.60 9.35
CA LEU A 371 5.86 -23.88 8.84
C LEU A 371 5.83 -23.88 7.31
N LEU A 372 6.52 -22.93 6.66
CA LEU A 372 6.57 -22.84 5.19
C LEU A 372 7.28 -24.07 4.55
N HIS A 373 8.32 -24.58 5.20
CA HIS A 373 9.09 -25.71 4.67
C HIS A 373 8.48 -27.08 4.94
N GLN A 374 7.89 -27.29 6.11
CA GLN A 374 7.46 -28.61 6.59
C GLN A 374 6.00 -28.66 7.06
N GLY A 375 5.30 -27.53 7.08
CA GLY A 375 3.88 -27.49 7.44
C GLY A 375 3.00 -28.17 6.39
N PRO A 376 1.80 -28.63 6.78
CA PRO A 376 0.86 -29.30 5.88
C PRO A 376 0.15 -28.32 4.93
N THR A 377 0.17 -27.03 5.23
CA THR A 377 -0.53 -26.01 4.45
C THR A 377 0.42 -25.32 3.47
N ILE A 378 0.05 -25.30 2.20
CA ILE A 378 0.82 -24.56 1.18
C ILE A 378 0.48 -23.08 1.31
N THR A 379 1.49 -22.28 1.58
CA THR A 379 1.39 -20.82 1.65
C THR A 379 2.15 -20.20 0.49
N PRO A 380 1.49 -19.46 -0.42
CA PRO A 380 2.19 -18.63 -1.40
C PRO A 380 3.04 -17.56 -0.70
N VAL A 381 4.20 -17.26 -1.27
CA VAL A 381 5.13 -16.29 -0.69
C VAL A 381 5.53 -15.29 -1.77
N ASP A 382 5.43 -14.01 -1.43
CA ASP A 382 6.00 -12.92 -2.22
C ASP A 382 7.28 -12.44 -1.52
N PHE A 383 8.42 -12.62 -2.18
CA PHE A 383 9.70 -12.08 -1.76
C PHE A 383 9.94 -10.74 -2.44
N LEU A 384 10.39 -9.75 -1.69
CA LEU A 384 10.79 -8.45 -2.21
C LEU A 384 12.21 -8.15 -1.77
N ALA A 385 13.07 -7.72 -2.69
CA ALA A 385 14.44 -7.35 -2.34
C ALA A 385 14.96 -6.23 -3.24
N PRO A 386 15.66 -5.22 -2.70
CA PRO A 386 16.41 -4.27 -3.51
C PRO A 386 17.62 -4.98 -4.12
N MET A 387 17.95 -4.67 -5.37
CA MET A 387 19.14 -5.23 -6.03
C MET A 387 20.42 -4.52 -5.59
N ASN A 388 20.31 -3.27 -5.15
CA ASN A 388 21.43 -2.44 -4.71
C ASN A 388 21.21 -2.00 -3.25
N PRO A 389 22.22 -2.06 -2.39
CA PRO A 389 22.11 -1.60 -1.02
C PRO A 389 22.15 -0.08 -0.96
N VAL A 390 21.39 0.49 -0.03
CA VAL A 390 21.49 1.89 0.39
C VAL A 390 21.95 1.91 1.85
N SER A 391 23.09 2.51 2.14
CA SER A 391 23.69 2.51 3.47
C SER A 391 24.34 3.86 3.79
N PHE A 392 24.34 4.23 5.08
CA PHE A 392 25.11 5.36 5.59
C PHE A 392 26.61 5.27 5.28
N PHE A 393 27.16 4.04 5.23
CA PHE A 393 28.58 3.79 4.89
C PHE A 393 28.86 3.89 3.38
N GLY A 394 27.85 4.14 2.55
CA GLY A 394 27.93 4.10 1.09
C GLY A 394 27.52 2.74 0.51
N GLY A 395 26.78 2.76 -0.61
CA GLY A 395 26.33 1.53 -1.27
C GLY A 395 27.49 0.71 -1.86
N ASP A 396 28.60 1.35 -2.23
CA ASP A 396 29.79 0.71 -2.82
C ASP A 396 30.79 0.18 -1.78
N ASP A 397 30.55 0.41 -0.47
CA ASP A 397 31.43 -0.12 0.58
C ASP A 397 31.49 -1.65 0.50
N PRO A 398 32.70 -2.27 0.48
CA PRO A 398 32.84 -3.71 0.31
C PRO A 398 32.15 -4.54 1.41
N LEU A 399 32.06 -4.06 2.63
CA LEU A 399 31.37 -4.75 3.72
C LEU A 399 29.85 -4.67 3.55
N VAL A 400 29.33 -3.51 3.14
CA VAL A 400 27.91 -3.32 2.79
C VAL A 400 27.53 -4.25 1.65
N GLN A 401 28.32 -4.29 0.59
CA GLN A 401 28.13 -5.19 -0.54
C GLN A 401 28.17 -6.67 -0.13
N HIS A 402 29.08 -7.04 0.79
CA HIS A 402 29.15 -8.40 1.31
C HIS A 402 27.90 -8.78 2.09
N GLN A 403 27.46 -7.91 3.01
CA GLN A 403 26.22 -8.13 3.79
C GLN A 403 24.99 -8.22 2.89
N HIS A 404 24.89 -7.33 1.91
CA HIS A 404 23.78 -7.32 0.97
C HIS A 404 23.72 -8.59 0.12
N ARG A 405 24.85 -9.07 -0.40
CA ARG A 405 24.91 -10.36 -1.10
C ARG A 405 24.52 -11.52 -0.19
N ALA A 406 24.97 -11.53 1.07
CA ALA A 406 24.56 -12.54 2.03
C ALA A 406 23.03 -12.51 2.27
N LEU A 407 22.43 -11.31 2.37
CA LEU A 407 20.99 -11.14 2.47
C LEU A 407 20.26 -11.75 1.27
N LEU A 408 20.66 -11.40 0.05
CA LEU A 408 20.01 -11.91 -1.19
C LEU A 408 20.19 -13.42 -1.37
N VAL A 409 21.33 -14.00 -0.99
CA VAL A 409 21.56 -15.46 -1.04
C VAL A 409 20.66 -16.21 -0.05
N ASN A 410 20.24 -15.56 1.04
CA ASN A 410 19.32 -16.13 2.00
C ASN A 410 17.84 -16.02 1.58
N MET A 411 17.51 -15.27 0.55
CA MET A 411 16.15 -15.18 -0.02
C MET A 411 15.85 -16.44 -0.87
#